data_f3da175f67eef7bb2eef646fecb3dfac
#
_entry.id   f3da175f67eef7bb2eef646fecb3dfac
#
_cell.length_a   1.000
_cell.length_b   1.000
_cell.length_c   1.000
_cell.angle_alpha   90.00
_cell.angle_beta   90.00
_cell.angle_gamma   90.00
#
_symmetry.space_group_name_H-M   'P 1'
#
loop_
_entity.id
_entity.type
_entity.pdbx_description
1 polymer ?
#
loop_
_entity_poly.entity_id
_entity_poly.type
_entity_poly.pdbx_seq_one_letter_code
_entity_poly.pdbx_strand_id
1 'polypeptide(L)'
;MMNELDYFIPLIWEQDGHFSPNYTERDNMYAVNGIPHAAFQGQEMIVGGIGGGNMYSYYLPIYNQFIFDNSPVYMDLTMLTNASGGVDIEADIVMTGNLNTTNNKILFMLTYYYSASYCATVSRYHEESFNLNLTGQEATFSHSFDLENSWDLENIKGVVLIQTFTSSGNDYDGSYGPYPMYPIHQAGITGVTLDPDVELTLIHQDDWNMVGLPLGVEDSDYLTLFPDAIANTLFSFGEGYSLETNLVEGTGYWLRFDGYGSTTMIGDDFEEITITLDEDWNMISGVSNPADVNSISDPYGIIVPNTIYSFGEGYNLADVIEPGLGYWIRSYTEGSITISSTAASGKSKFVNRLTDANSISFNGQTLYFGVEIPQEEILSYSLPPKPPAGALDVRYEGDWKVVKDDGNIEIMNNSNELKIDYEIHQDNWVLINQLTGEEYSLTNSGTIDLVGDVTGFTLMKEDAALPSQYALAQNYPNPFNPVTTISYSVPFSGPISLKVYGLLGEEVSTVVEGEHKAGFHTAQFDGSHLSSGVYFYKLSSRDQTLTKKLILMK
;
A
#
# COMPACT_ATOMS: atom_id res chain seq x y z
N MET A 1 -47.22 15.57 -12.58
CA MET A 1 -46.69 14.96 -13.80
C MET A 1 -45.65 13.89 -13.47
N MET A 2 -44.60 14.20 -12.71
CA MET A 2 -43.56 13.20 -12.34
C MET A 2 -44.10 11.93 -11.67
N ASN A 3 -45.20 11.99 -10.94
CA ASN A 3 -45.79 10.82 -10.27
C ASN A 3 -46.90 10.14 -11.12
N GLU A 4 -47.11 10.57 -12.34
CA GLU A 4 -48.25 10.13 -13.19
C GLU A 4 -47.81 9.59 -14.56
N LEU A 5 -46.48 9.69 -14.87
CA LEU A 5 -45.89 9.22 -16.12
C LEU A 5 -44.67 8.34 -15.84
N ASP A 6 -44.72 7.08 -16.23
CA ASP A 6 -43.75 6.04 -15.88
C ASP A 6 -42.36 6.21 -16.54
N TYR A 7 -42.24 6.94 -17.64
CA TYR A 7 -41.02 7.08 -18.43
C TYR A 7 -40.63 8.54 -18.67
N PHE A 8 -40.96 9.44 -17.74
CA PHE A 8 -40.65 10.86 -17.84
C PHE A 8 -39.45 11.26 -16.97
N ILE A 9 -38.37 11.67 -17.61
CA ILE A 9 -37.15 12.16 -16.94
C ILE A 9 -37.12 13.68 -17.11
N PRO A 10 -37.52 14.47 -16.09
CA PRO A 10 -37.47 15.92 -16.16
C PRO A 10 -36.06 16.42 -15.80
N LEU A 11 -35.48 17.22 -16.68
CA LEU A 11 -34.23 17.93 -16.42
C LEU A 11 -34.49 19.43 -16.37
N ILE A 12 -33.99 20.08 -15.37
CA ILE A 12 -34.08 21.54 -15.22
C ILE A 12 -32.67 22.14 -15.26
N TRP A 13 -32.50 23.07 -16.19
CA TRP A 13 -31.30 23.90 -16.29
C TRP A 13 -31.67 25.29 -15.78
N GLU A 14 -31.25 25.60 -14.54
CA GLU A 14 -31.66 26.84 -13.86
C GLU A 14 -30.71 28.00 -14.16
N GLN A 15 -31.29 29.18 -14.33
CA GLN A 15 -30.58 30.45 -14.54
C GLN A 15 -30.48 31.27 -13.26
N ASP A 16 -31.49 31.23 -12.38
CA ASP A 16 -31.63 32.12 -11.23
C ASP A 16 -31.14 31.48 -9.92
N GLY A 17 -29.97 31.89 -9.44
CA GLY A 17 -29.48 31.59 -8.10
C GLY A 17 -28.74 30.24 -7.91
N HIS A 18 -29.10 29.22 -8.67
CA HIS A 18 -28.43 27.92 -8.73
C HIS A 18 -28.11 27.61 -10.18
N PHE A 19 -26.98 28.12 -10.68
CA PHE A 19 -26.61 27.93 -12.09
C PHE A 19 -26.29 26.47 -12.40
N SER A 20 -27.10 25.86 -13.26
CA SER A 20 -26.74 24.57 -13.89
C SER A 20 -25.49 24.75 -14.77
N PRO A 21 -24.55 23.78 -14.77
CA PRO A 21 -23.43 23.78 -15.71
C PRO A 21 -23.93 23.84 -17.14
N ASN A 22 -23.22 24.59 -17.99
CA ASN A 22 -23.54 24.71 -19.42
C ASN A 22 -24.95 25.24 -19.76
N TYR A 23 -25.62 25.94 -18.82
CA TYR A 23 -26.92 26.55 -19.09
C TYR A 23 -26.92 27.40 -20.37
N THR A 24 -25.92 28.29 -20.52
CA THR A 24 -25.81 29.18 -21.69
C THR A 24 -25.65 28.42 -23.02
N GLU A 25 -24.96 27.29 -23.01
CA GLU A 25 -24.79 26.45 -24.19
C GLU A 25 -26.10 25.79 -24.58
N ARG A 26 -26.88 25.28 -23.63
CA ARG A 26 -28.17 24.67 -23.82
C ARG A 26 -29.22 25.70 -24.23
N ASP A 27 -29.24 26.89 -23.64
CA ASP A 27 -30.06 28.02 -24.01
C ASP A 27 -29.84 28.42 -25.47
N ASN A 28 -28.58 28.52 -25.90
CA ASN A 28 -28.22 28.81 -27.29
C ASN A 28 -28.60 27.65 -28.25
N MET A 29 -28.40 26.40 -27.81
CA MET A 29 -28.71 25.22 -28.61
C MET A 29 -30.20 25.14 -28.97
N TYR A 30 -31.07 25.35 -27.98
CA TYR A 30 -32.53 25.28 -28.17
C TYR A 30 -33.20 26.65 -28.45
N ALA A 31 -32.41 27.71 -28.60
CA ALA A 31 -32.90 29.07 -28.84
C ALA A 31 -33.97 29.52 -27.83
N VAL A 32 -33.73 29.30 -26.54
CA VAL A 32 -34.68 29.61 -25.46
C VAL A 32 -35.00 31.12 -25.42
N ASN A 33 -36.26 31.47 -25.75
CA ASN A 33 -36.74 32.84 -25.87
C ASN A 33 -37.69 33.26 -24.74
N GLY A 34 -37.98 32.35 -23.82
CA GLY A 34 -38.88 32.61 -22.70
C GLY A 34 -38.90 31.46 -21.70
N ILE A 35 -39.35 31.76 -20.49
CA ILE A 35 -39.46 30.81 -19.39
C ILE A 35 -40.93 30.73 -18.95
N PRO A 36 -41.50 29.53 -18.71
CA PRO A 36 -40.93 28.20 -18.88
C PRO A 36 -40.77 27.76 -20.34
N HIS A 37 -39.77 26.96 -20.62
CA HIS A 37 -39.49 26.36 -21.92
C HIS A 37 -39.26 24.86 -21.72
N ALA A 38 -40.04 24.01 -22.39
CA ALA A 38 -39.97 22.57 -22.32
C ALA A 38 -39.64 21.96 -23.68
N ALA A 39 -38.64 21.06 -23.72
CA ALA A 39 -38.28 20.30 -24.91
C ALA A 39 -38.54 18.82 -24.65
N PHE A 40 -39.30 18.17 -25.55
CA PHE A 40 -39.61 16.73 -25.49
C PHE A 40 -38.70 15.98 -26.47
N GLN A 41 -37.90 15.07 -25.95
CA GLN A 41 -36.88 14.34 -26.71
C GLN A 41 -35.99 15.21 -27.65
N GLY A 42 -35.86 16.50 -27.33
CA GLY A 42 -35.15 17.45 -28.18
C GLY A 42 -35.80 17.74 -29.53
N GLN A 43 -37.04 17.37 -29.72
CA GLN A 43 -37.77 17.49 -31.01
C GLN A 43 -39.00 18.35 -30.95
N GLU A 44 -39.78 18.29 -29.86
CA GLU A 44 -40.99 19.10 -29.68
C GLU A 44 -40.78 20.13 -28.59
N MET A 45 -41.19 21.38 -28.83
CA MET A 45 -40.97 22.51 -27.92
C MET A 45 -42.27 23.14 -27.46
N ILE A 46 -42.36 23.48 -26.17
CA ILE A 46 -43.43 24.31 -25.61
C ILE A 46 -42.81 25.49 -24.87
N VAL A 47 -43.17 26.70 -25.23
CA VAL A 47 -42.71 27.92 -24.60
C VAL A 47 -43.85 28.63 -23.88
N GLY A 48 -43.59 29.08 -22.65
CA GLY A 48 -44.54 29.74 -21.80
C GLY A 48 -45.42 28.80 -20.99
N GLY A 49 -46.17 29.36 -20.05
CA GLY A 49 -47.05 28.65 -19.13
C GLY A 49 -48.49 29.17 -19.25
N ILE A 50 -49.46 28.35 -18.82
CA ILE A 50 -50.83 28.83 -18.61
C ILE A 50 -50.93 29.47 -17.24
N GLY A 51 -51.30 30.75 -17.18
CA GLY A 51 -51.38 31.52 -15.94
C GLY A 51 -52.15 30.82 -14.82
N GLY A 52 -51.43 30.10 -13.92
CA GLY A 52 -51.97 29.45 -12.74
C GLY A 52 -52.64 28.07 -12.97
N GLY A 53 -52.43 27.39 -14.10
CA GLY A 53 -52.98 26.07 -14.43
C GLY A 53 -51.94 24.94 -14.42
N ASN A 54 -52.43 23.68 -14.49
CA ASN A 54 -51.60 22.48 -14.65
C ASN A 54 -51.29 22.25 -16.13
N MET A 55 -50.02 22.23 -16.51
CA MET A 55 -49.56 21.97 -17.88
C MET A 55 -49.73 20.51 -18.36
N TYR A 56 -50.14 19.59 -17.48
CA TYR A 56 -50.29 18.16 -17.79
C TYR A 56 -51.09 17.89 -19.08
N SER A 57 -52.21 18.60 -19.26
CA SER A 57 -53.05 18.43 -20.43
C SER A 57 -52.39 18.87 -21.76
N TYR A 58 -51.35 19.70 -21.69
CA TYR A 58 -50.57 20.10 -22.86
C TYR A 58 -49.41 19.15 -23.12
N TYR A 59 -48.80 18.65 -22.07
CA TYR A 59 -47.65 17.75 -22.17
C TYR A 59 -48.05 16.29 -22.50
N LEU A 60 -49.19 15.80 -21.98
CA LEU A 60 -49.62 14.43 -22.17
C LEU A 60 -49.77 14.00 -23.65
N PRO A 61 -50.33 14.81 -24.54
CA PRO A 61 -50.39 14.44 -25.97
C PRO A 61 -49.01 14.28 -26.60
N ILE A 62 -48.07 15.17 -26.27
CA ILE A 62 -46.69 15.11 -26.78
C ILE A 62 -45.96 13.90 -26.19
N TYR A 63 -46.05 13.69 -24.86
CA TYR A 63 -45.52 12.50 -24.21
C TYR A 63 -46.01 11.21 -24.90
N ASN A 64 -47.32 11.10 -25.18
CA ASN A 64 -47.90 9.93 -25.82
C ASN A 64 -47.44 9.75 -27.29
N GLN A 65 -46.92 10.78 -27.92
CA GLN A 65 -46.34 10.68 -29.25
C GLN A 65 -45.01 9.93 -29.23
N PHE A 66 -44.20 10.11 -28.19
CA PHE A 66 -42.84 9.60 -28.12
C PHE A 66 -42.68 8.32 -27.29
N ILE A 67 -43.60 8.02 -26.36
CA ILE A 67 -43.49 6.88 -25.43
C ILE A 67 -43.35 5.51 -26.11
N PHE A 68 -43.82 5.39 -27.35
CA PHE A 68 -43.79 4.14 -28.12
C PHE A 68 -42.70 4.15 -29.19
N ASP A 69 -41.88 5.18 -29.27
CA ASP A 69 -40.77 5.21 -30.22
C ASP A 69 -39.71 4.19 -29.78
N ASN A 70 -39.33 3.31 -30.72
CA ASN A 70 -38.25 2.34 -30.45
C ASN A 70 -36.91 3.05 -30.48
N SER A 71 -36.22 3.05 -29.36
CA SER A 71 -34.83 3.50 -29.31
C SER A 71 -33.92 2.51 -30.06
N PRO A 72 -32.98 2.99 -30.88
CA PRO A 72 -31.94 2.16 -31.46
C PRO A 72 -30.85 1.78 -30.45
N VAL A 73 -31.00 2.17 -29.18
CA VAL A 73 -30.03 1.98 -28.10
C VAL A 73 -30.75 1.36 -26.91
N TYR A 74 -30.20 0.27 -26.39
CA TYR A 74 -30.48 -0.21 -25.05
C TYR A 74 -29.41 0.36 -24.12
N MET A 75 -29.79 0.79 -22.93
CA MET A 75 -28.91 1.36 -21.91
C MET A 75 -29.31 0.79 -20.56
N ASP A 76 -28.32 0.21 -19.88
CA ASP A 76 -28.40 -0.12 -18.46
C ASP A 76 -27.53 0.86 -17.67
N LEU A 77 -27.99 1.31 -16.49
CA LEU A 77 -27.34 2.35 -15.72
C LEU A 77 -27.11 1.90 -14.29
N THR A 78 -25.89 2.09 -13.83
CA THR A 78 -25.54 2.02 -12.42
C THR A 78 -24.97 3.34 -11.95
N MET A 79 -25.12 3.64 -10.66
CA MET A 79 -24.44 4.76 -9.99
C MET A 79 -24.08 4.32 -8.59
N LEU A 80 -22.77 4.21 -8.34
CA LEU A 80 -22.19 3.76 -7.08
C LEU A 80 -21.47 4.91 -6.38
N THR A 81 -21.42 4.89 -5.06
CA THR A 81 -20.48 5.74 -4.31
C THR A 81 -19.05 5.26 -4.58
N ASN A 82 -18.10 6.17 -4.57
CA ASN A 82 -16.68 5.83 -4.76
C ASN A 82 -15.83 6.21 -3.54
N ALA A 83 -14.63 5.66 -3.45
CA ALA A 83 -13.71 5.85 -2.33
C ALA A 83 -13.30 7.32 -2.07
N SER A 84 -13.49 8.22 -3.03
CA SER A 84 -13.22 9.66 -2.84
C SER A 84 -14.41 10.44 -2.24
N GLY A 85 -15.50 9.76 -1.91
CA GLY A 85 -16.74 10.39 -1.42
C GLY A 85 -17.58 11.03 -2.54
N GLY A 86 -17.32 10.68 -3.79
CA GLY A 86 -18.09 11.02 -4.98
C GLY A 86 -19.01 9.91 -5.42
N VAL A 87 -19.46 9.98 -6.68
CA VAL A 87 -20.23 8.92 -7.33
C VAL A 87 -19.70 8.65 -8.73
N ASP A 88 -19.72 7.38 -9.13
CA ASP A 88 -19.42 6.92 -10.47
C ASP A 88 -20.71 6.51 -11.15
N ILE A 89 -20.98 7.08 -12.33
CA ILE A 89 -22.12 6.69 -13.18
C ILE A 89 -21.56 5.85 -14.32
N GLU A 90 -22.07 4.65 -14.47
CA GLU A 90 -21.74 3.74 -15.56
C GLU A 90 -22.97 3.48 -16.41
N ALA A 91 -22.77 3.45 -17.73
CA ALA A 91 -23.78 3.19 -18.73
C ALA A 91 -23.32 2.06 -19.67
N ASP A 92 -23.92 0.89 -19.53
CA ASP A 92 -23.75 -0.23 -20.44
C ASP A 92 -24.67 -0.09 -21.63
N ILE A 93 -24.08 0.08 -22.80
CA ILE A 93 -24.77 0.39 -24.03
C ILE A 93 -24.75 -0.81 -25.00
N VAL A 94 -25.90 -1.16 -25.51
CA VAL A 94 -26.06 -2.12 -26.62
C VAL A 94 -26.86 -1.48 -27.75
N MET A 95 -26.30 -1.44 -28.96
CA MET A 95 -27.01 -0.95 -30.14
C MET A 95 -28.01 -1.98 -30.65
N THR A 96 -29.29 -1.72 -30.47
CA THR A 96 -30.41 -2.56 -30.94
C THR A 96 -30.85 -2.21 -32.37
N GLY A 97 -30.44 -1.06 -32.87
CA GLY A 97 -30.66 -0.57 -34.21
C GLY A 97 -29.50 0.27 -34.73
N ASN A 98 -29.59 0.69 -36.00
CA ASN A 98 -28.59 1.59 -36.57
C ASN A 98 -28.90 3.05 -36.23
N LEU A 99 -27.90 3.82 -35.86
CA LEU A 99 -27.98 5.25 -35.62
C LEU A 99 -27.37 6.00 -36.81
N ASN A 100 -28.22 6.67 -37.60
CA ASN A 100 -27.83 7.32 -38.85
C ASN A 100 -27.50 8.81 -38.69
N THR A 101 -27.47 9.31 -37.47
CA THR A 101 -27.12 10.69 -37.12
C THR A 101 -25.61 10.84 -36.90
N THR A 102 -25.12 12.07 -37.03
CA THR A 102 -23.73 12.41 -36.83
C THR A 102 -23.60 13.41 -35.69
N ASN A 103 -22.39 13.50 -35.11
CA ASN A 103 -22.12 14.34 -33.94
C ASN A 103 -23.00 13.95 -32.74
N ASN A 104 -23.10 12.64 -32.51
CA ASN A 104 -23.78 12.10 -31.34
C ASN A 104 -22.86 12.19 -30.12
N LYS A 105 -23.43 12.49 -28.97
CA LYS A 105 -22.76 12.53 -27.69
C LYS A 105 -23.53 11.72 -26.66
N ILE A 106 -22.80 11.17 -25.70
CA ILE A 106 -23.34 10.67 -24.43
C ILE A 106 -23.11 11.73 -23.38
N LEU A 107 -24.12 11.99 -22.58
CA LEU A 107 -24.12 13.05 -21.57
C LEU A 107 -24.40 12.41 -20.22
N PHE A 108 -23.50 12.63 -19.27
CA PHE A 108 -23.68 12.27 -17.87
C PHE A 108 -24.09 13.50 -17.09
N MET A 109 -25.12 13.39 -16.30
CA MET A 109 -25.63 14.48 -15.48
C MET A 109 -25.92 13.99 -14.07
N LEU A 110 -25.51 14.78 -13.10
CA LEU A 110 -25.91 14.59 -11.72
C LEU A 110 -26.97 15.64 -11.39
N THR A 111 -28.13 15.18 -10.95
CA THR A 111 -29.24 16.05 -10.54
C THR A 111 -29.44 15.97 -9.04
N TYR A 112 -29.80 17.10 -8.42
CA TYR A 112 -30.10 17.18 -7.00
C TYR A 112 -31.50 17.78 -6.77
N TYR A 113 -32.26 17.17 -5.84
CA TYR A 113 -33.58 17.60 -5.44
C TYR A 113 -33.50 18.46 -4.18
N TYR A 114 -33.52 19.79 -4.32
CA TYR A 114 -33.43 20.71 -3.17
C TYR A 114 -34.69 20.74 -2.30
N SER A 115 -35.86 20.41 -2.86
CA SER A 115 -37.12 20.25 -2.11
C SER A 115 -38.17 19.51 -2.94
N ALA A 116 -39.23 19.02 -2.29
CA ALA A 116 -40.36 18.39 -2.96
C ALA A 116 -41.10 19.31 -3.99
N SER A 117 -40.86 20.60 -3.96
CA SER A 117 -41.47 21.59 -4.85
C SER A 117 -40.60 21.93 -6.07
N TYR A 118 -39.33 21.53 -6.06
CA TYR A 118 -38.36 21.75 -7.14
C TYR A 118 -38.02 20.42 -7.79
N CYS A 119 -38.12 20.39 -9.10
CA CYS A 119 -37.69 19.22 -9.89
C CYS A 119 -36.17 19.06 -9.80
N ALA A 120 -35.66 17.94 -10.33
CA ALA A 120 -34.26 17.65 -10.40
C ALA A 120 -33.45 18.72 -11.14
N THR A 121 -32.65 19.49 -10.43
CA THR A 121 -31.77 20.49 -11.03
C THR A 121 -30.45 19.83 -11.44
N VAL A 122 -30.01 20.03 -12.69
CA VAL A 122 -28.69 19.55 -13.15
C VAL A 122 -27.59 20.32 -12.40
N SER A 123 -26.90 19.64 -11.53
CA SER A 123 -25.87 20.21 -10.66
C SER A 123 -24.45 19.91 -11.13
N ARG A 124 -24.25 18.80 -11.84
CA ARG A 124 -22.99 18.42 -12.50
C ARG A 124 -23.29 17.91 -13.90
N TYR A 125 -22.34 18.08 -14.81
CA TYR A 125 -22.50 17.74 -16.22
C TYR A 125 -21.17 17.35 -16.86
N HIS A 126 -21.20 16.28 -17.65
CA HIS A 126 -20.11 15.86 -18.52
C HIS A 126 -20.66 15.36 -19.85
N GLU A 127 -19.95 15.60 -20.94
CA GLU A 127 -20.28 15.05 -22.26
C GLU A 127 -19.06 14.55 -23.00
N GLU A 128 -19.25 13.45 -23.72
CA GLU A 128 -18.23 12.89 -24.60
C GLU A 128 -18.82 12.39 -25.92
N SER A 129 -17.94 12.07 -26.89
CA SER A 129 -18.37 11.61 -28.21
C SER A 129 -18.96 10.21 -28.16
N PHE A 130 -20.15 10.02 -28.70
CA PHE A 130 -20.78 8.74 -28.83
C PHE A 130 -20.60 8.20 -30.27
N ASN A 131 -19.76 7.15 -30.41
CA ASN A 131 -19.33 6.64 -31.72
C ASN A 131 -19.96 5.31 -32.11
N LEU A 132 -20.86 4.73 -31.29
CA LEU A 132 -21.61 3.52 -31.65
C LEU A 132 -22.71 3.91 -32.61
N ASN A 133 -22.84 3.20 -33.74
CA ASN A 133 -23.80 3.54 -34.77
C ASN A 133 -24.39 2.34 -35.54
N LEU A 134 -23.93 1.13 -35.26
CA LEU A 134 -24.41 -0.10 -35.94
C LEU A 134 -24.98 -1.10 -34.93
N THR A 135 -26.07 -1.75 -35.31
CA THR A 135 -26.66 -2.83 -34.53
C THR A 135 -25.64 -3.87 -34.09
N GLY A 136 -25.71 -4.25 -32.82
CA GLY A 136 -24.81 -5.25 -32.20
C GLY A 136 -23.46 -4.69 -31.70
N GLN A 137 -23.21 -3.39 -31.84
CA GLN A 137 -22.08 -2.76 -31.15
C GLN A 137 -22.43 -2.57 -29.67
N GLU A 138 -21.43 -2.75 -28.79
CA GLU A 138 -21.55 -2.64 -27.34
C GLU A 138 -20.36 -1.83 -26.81
N ALA A 139 -20.58 -1.05 -25.77
CA ALA A 139 -19.55 -0.36 -25.01
C ALA A 139 -20.09 0.10 -23.66
N THR A 140 -19.22 0.15 -22.67
CA THR A 140 -19.44 0.79 -21.39
C THR A 140 -18.86 2.20 -21.43
N PHE A 141 -19.61 3.18 -20.96
CA PHE A 141 -19.20 4.56 -20.75
C PHE A 141 -19.33 4.88 -19.27
N SER A 142 -18.40 5.63 -18.70
CA SER A 142 -18.47 6.00 -17.29
C SER A 142 -17.95 7.41 -17.02
N HIS A 143 -18.45 8.03 -15.96
CA HIS A 143 -17.94 9.31 -15.48
C HIS A 143 -18.12 9.47 -13.98
N SER A 144 -17.09 10.00 -13.31
CA SER A 144 -17.06 10.27 -11.88
C SER A 144 -17.43 11.72 -11.59
N PHE A 145 -18.24 11.95 -10.57
CA PHE A 145 -18.60 13.27 -10.10
C PHE A 145 -18.30 13.42 -8.60
N ASP A 146 -17.71 14.54 -8.26
CA ASP A 146 -17.58 14.95 -6.85
C ASP A 146 -18.92 15.42 -6.30
N LEU A 147 -19.23 15.03 -5.06
CA LEU A 147 -20.40 15.48 -4.33
C LEU A 147 -20.08 16.68 -3.44
N GLU A 148 -21.09 17.47 -3.12
CA GLU A 148 -20.97 18.49 -2.08
C GLU A 148 -21.29 17.84 -0.72
N ASN A 149 -20.49 18.13 0.31
CA ASN A 149 -20.65 17.57 1.66
C ASN A 149 -22.04 17.83 2.30
N SER A 150 -22.84 18.71 1.70
CA SER A 150 -24.19 19.06 2.16
C SER A 150 -25.29 18.29 1.42
N TRP A 151 -24.95 17.41 0.49
CA TRP A 151 -25.93 16.69 -0.31
C TRP A 151 -26.33 15.35 0.34
N ASP A 152 -27.64 15.12 0.45
CA ASP A 152 -28.19 13.82 0.81
C ASP A 152 -28.22 12.90 -0.41
N LEU A 153 -27.63 11.71 -0.31
CA LEU A 153 -27.56 10.74 -1.41
C LEU A 153 -28.93 10.35 -1.97
N GLU A 154 -29.96 10.29 -1.11
CA GLU A 154 -31.34 9.99 -1.53
C GLU A 154 -31.91 11.01 -2.52
N ASN A 155 -31.41 12.25 -2.46
CA ASN A 155 -31.83 13.35 -3.32
C ASN A 155 -31.01 13.47 -4.61
N ILE A 156 -30.03 12.60 -4.81
CA ILE A 156 -29.17 12.57 -6.00
C ILE A 156 -29.73 11.57 -7.01
N LYS A 157 -29.77 11.98 -8.29
CA LYS A 157 -30.03 11.06 -9.40
C LYS A 157 -29.00 11.27 -10.49
N GLY A 158 -28.48 10.17 -11.00
CA GLY A 158 -27.69 10.11 -12.22
C GLY A 158 -28.62 10.04 -13.43
N VAL A 159 -28.40 10.88 -14.42
CA VAL A 159 -29.14 10.85 -15.70
C VAL A 159 -28.12 10.76 -16.82
N VAL A 160 -28.35 9.83 -17.73
CA VAL A 160 -27.55 9.67 -18.94
C VAL A 160 -28.43 9.85 -20.17
N LEU A 161 -27.95 10.66 -21.13
CA LEU A 161 -28.64 10.88 -22.42
C LEU A 161 -27.68 10.54 -23.55
N ILE A 162 -28.27 9.98 -24.65
CA ILE A 162 -27.60 9.92 -25.95
C ILE A 162 -28.33 10.87 -26.88
N GLN A 163 -27.64 11.92 -27.32
CA GLN A 163 -28.22 13.02 -28.09
C GLN A 163 -27.39 13.38 -29.32
N THR A 164 -28.07 13.71 -30.42
CA THR A 164 -27.43 14.32 -31.59
C THR A 164 -27.24 15.81 -31.39
N PHE A 165 -26.02 16.33 -31.64
CA PHE A 165 -25.67 17.75 -31.60
C PHE A 165 -25.65 18.40 -33.00
N THR A 166 -26.24 17.76 -33.97
CA THR A 166 -26.54 18.35 -35.28
C THR A 166 -28.06 18.48 -35.42
N SER A 167 -28.53 19.70 -35.63
CA SER A 167 -29.98 19.93 -35.76
C SER A 167 -30.60 19.09 -36.88
N SER A 168 -31.65 18.39 -36.57
CA SER A 168 -32.44 17.60 -37.53
C SER A 168 -33.49 18.42 -38.29
N GLY A 169 -33.68 19.67 -37.90
CA GLY A 169 -34.66 20.58 -38.43
C GLY A 169 -35.11 21.62 -37.42
N ASN A 170 -36.25 22.19 -37.62
CA ASN A 170 -36.86 23.13 -36.68
C ASN A 170 -38.29 22.72 -36.36
N ASP A 171 -38.69 22.84 -35.12
CA ASP A 171 -40.08 22.78 -34.68
C ASP A 171 -40.68 24.18 -34.57
N TYR A 172 -42.00 24.25 -34.60
CA TYR A 172 -42.77 25.48 -34.51
C TYR A 172 -43.83 25.37 -33.42
N ASP A 173 -43.62 26.04 -32.31
CA ASP A 173 -44.69 26.25 -31.34
C ASP A 173 -45.51 27.47 -31.75
N GLY A 174 -46.51 27.24 -32.53
CA GLY A 174 -47.58 28.14 -32.95
C GLY A 174 -47.33 29.65 -33.05
N SER A 175 -46.83 30.25 -32.00
CA SER A 175 -46.57 31.69 -31.86
C SER A 175 -45.11 32.05 -31.75
N TYR A 176 -44.26 31.08 -31.43
CA TYR A 176 -42.83 31.25 -31.15
C TYR A 176 -42.03 30.24 -31.93
N GLY A 177 -41.03 30.60 -32.60
CA GLY A 177 -40.15 29.68 -33.36
C GLY A 177 -39.64 30.32 -34.63
N PRO A 178 -38.80 29.63 -35.41
CA PRO A 178 -38.48 28.18 -35.34
C PRO A 178 -37.47 27.82 -34.26
N TYR A 179 -37.68 26.65 -33.63
CA TYR A 179 -36.74 26.08 -32.63
C TYR A 179 -35.96 24.92 -33.27
N PRO A 180 -34.64 24.90 -33.18
CA PRO A 180 -33.84 23.80 -33.72
C PRO A 180 -34.12 22.50 -32.95
N MET A 181 -34.27 21.39 -33.68
CA MET A 181 -34.50 20.07 -33.11
C MET A 181 -33.18 19.30 -32.96
N TYR A 182 -32.90 18.77 -31.79
CA TYR A 182 -31.72 17.96 -31.46
C TYR A 182 -32.15 16.62 -30.84
N PRO A 183 -32.36 15.57 -31.65
CA PRO A 183 -32.96 14.34 -31.16
C PRO A 183 -32.19 13.68 -30.01
N ILE A 184 -32.92 13.24 -28.99
CA ILE A 184 -32.45 12.35 -27.93
C ILE A 184 -32.84 10.93 -28.34
N HIS A 185 -31.85 10.04 -28.43
CA HIS A 185 -32.04 8.67 -28.89
C HIS A 185 -32.33 7.71 -27.74
N GLN A 186 -31.78 7.97 -26.58
CA GLN A 186 -32.04 7.24 -25.34
C GLN A 186 -31.78 8.14 -24.15
N ALA A 187 -32.50 7.87 -23.07
CA ALA A 187 -32.28 8.50 -21.77
C ALA A 187 -32.53 7.47 -20.67
N GLY A 188 -31.72 7.55 -19.62
CA GLY A 188 -31.86 6.72 -18.43
C GLY A 188 -31.68 7.55 -17.18
N ILE A 189 -32.25 7.09 -16.08
CA ILE A 189 -32.09 7.67 -14.73
C ILE A 189 -31.85 6.56 -13.70
N THR A 190 -30.90 6.78 -12.80
CA THR A 190 -30.60 5.85 -11.72
C THR A 190 -30.44 6.62 -10.41
N GLY A 191 -30.71 5.96 -9.28
CA GLY A 191 -30.37 6.47 -7.95
C GLY A 191 -28.97 6.06 -7.53
N VAL A 192 -28.44 6.69 -6.49
CA VAL A 192 -27.20 6.25 -5.87
C VAL A 192 -27.44 4.90 -5.21
N THR A 193 -26.60 3.95 -5.51
CA THR A 193 -26.45 2.72 -4.74
C THR A 193 -25.17 2.84 -3.95
N LEU A 194 -25.21 2.56 -2.66
CA LEU A 194 -23.97 2.44 -1.89
C LEU A 194 -23.20 1.27 -2.48
N ASP A 195 -21.93 1.46 -2.72
CA ASP A 195 -21.05 0.37 -3.07
C ASP A 195 -21.11 -0.63 -1.89
N PRO A 196 -21.44 -1.92 -2.13
CA PRO A 196 -21.55 -2.85 -1.03
C PRO A 196 -20.20 -3.00 -0.35
N ASP A 197 -20.13 -2.70 0.94
CA ASP A 197 -18.96 -2.95 1.75
C ASP A 197 -18.43 -4.38 1.52
N VAL A 198 -17.13 -4.48 1.34
CA VAL A 198 -16.45 -5.78 1.25
C VAL A 198 -16.19 -6.30 2.66
N GLU A 199 -16.41 -7.58 2.87
CA GLU A 199 -16.11 -8.28 4.12
C GLU A 199 -14.85 -9.12 3.95
N LEU A 200 -13.78 -8.80 4.70
CA LEU A 200 -12.53 -9.54 4.71
C LEU A 200 -12.27 -10.15 6.09
N THR A 201 -12.05 -11.48 6.13
CA THR A 201 -11.61 -12.17 7.35
C THR A 201 -10.09 -12.25 7.37
N LEU A 202 -9.48 -11.63 8.35
CA LEU A 202 -8.04 -11.59 8.58
C LEU A 202 -7.67 -12.54 9.73
N ILE A 203 -6.65 -13.35 9.53
CA ILE A 203 -6.17 -14.33 10.52
C ILE A 203 -4.91 -13.77 11.17
N HIS A 204 -4.82 -13.85 12.49
CA HIS A 204 -3.62 -13.50 13.25
C HIS A 204 -3.10 -14.71 14.05
N GLN A 205 -1.79 -14.71 14.24
CA GLN A 205 -1.10 -15.70 15.07
C GLN A 205 -0.96 -15.19 16.51
N ASP A 206 -0.59 -16.10 17.42
CA ASP A 206 -0.18 -15.73 18.76
C ASP A 206 1.07 -14.83 18.73
N ASP A 207 1.17 -13.88 19.65
CA ASP A 207 2.25 -12.93 19.80
C ASP A 207 2.32 -11.88 18.67
N TRP A 208 3.49 -11.55 18.14
CA TRP A 208 3.70 -10.45 17.18
C TRP A 208 3.30 -10.80 15.75
N ASN A 209 2.51 -9.93 15.14
CA ASN A 209 2.09 -10.00 13.74
C ASN A 209 2.42 -8.68 13.04
N MET A 210 2.69 -8.73 11.75
CA MET A 210 2.68 -7.55 10.91
C MET A 210 1.31 -7.43 10.25
N VAL A 211 0.63 -6.31 10.49
CA VAL A 211 -0.73 -6.03 10.00
C VAL A 211 -0.77 -4.79 9.13
N GLY A 212 -1.84 -4.65 8.35
CA GLY A 212 -2.15 -3.47 7.55
C GLY A 212 -3.64 -3.28 7.41
N LEU A 213 -4.06 -2.14 6.84
CA LEU A 213 -5.45 -1.81 6.59
C LEU A 213 -5.79 -2.10 5.12
N PRO A 214 -6.57 -3.18 4.82
CA PRO A 214 -6.87 -3.60 3.46
C PRO A 214 -8.17 -3.01 2.88
N LEU A 215 -8.94 -2.27 3.68
CA LEU A 215 -10.23 -1.68 3.31
C LEU A 215 -10.30 -0.24 3.80
N GLY A 216 -11.02 0.62 3.08
CA GLY A 216 -11.43 1.93 3.55
C GLY A 216 -12.50 1.78 4.64
N VAL A 217 -12.21 2.22 5.86
CA VAL A 217 -13.08 2.04 7.03
C VAL A 217 -13.43 3.39 7.66
N GLU A 218 -14.62 3.50 8.26
CA GLU A 218 -15.03 4.72 8.97
C GLU A 218 -14.23 4.94 10.27
N ASP A 219 -13.91 3.85 10.99
CA ASP A 219 -13.14 3.88 12.24
C ASP A 219 -11.89 3.01 12.11
N SER A 220 -10.72 3.66 12.03
CA SER A 220 -9.42 3.01 11.90
C SER A 220 -8.70 2.74 13.23
N ASP A 221 -9.37 2.92 14.39
CA ASP A 221 -8.83 2.54 15.70
C ASP A 221 -8.54 1.04 15.72
N TYR A 222 -7.30 0.68 16.07
CA TYR A 222 -6.87 -0.71 15.97
C TYR A 222 -7.59 -1.66 16.94
N LEU A 223 -8.10 -1.19 18.07
CA LEU A 223 -8.88 -2.01 19.00
C LEU A 223 -10.33 -2.20 18.52
N THR A 224 -10.83 -1.31 17.67
CA THR A 224 -12.09 -1.52 16.95
C THR A 224 -11.90 -2.57 15.85
N LEU A 225 -10.84 -2.46 15.06
CA LEU A 225 -10.56 -3.36 13.94
C LEU A 225 -10.04 -4.74 14.38
N PHE A 226 -9.27 -4.79 15.46
CA PHE A 226 -8.69 -6.01 16.05
C PHE A 226 -9.01 -6.10 17.54
N PRO A 227 -10.22 -6.51 17.92
CA PRO A 227 -10.67 -6.53 19.32
C PRO A 227 -9.83 -7.43 20.25
N ASP A 228 -9.18 -8.46 19.68
CA ASP A 228 -8.34 -9.41 20.42
C ASP A 228 -6.88 -8.95 20.54
N ALA A 229 -6.55 -7.77 20.01
CA ALA A 229 -5.20 -7.23 20.09
C ALA A 229 -4.85 -6.76 21.51
N ILE A 230 -3.59 -6.91 21.88
CA ILE A 230 -3.08 -6.40 23.16
C ILE A 230 -2.97 -4.88 23.09
N ALA A 231 -3.56 -4.19 24.04
CA ALA A 231 -3.55 -2.73 24.09
C ALA A 231 -2.12 -2.16 24.19
N ASN A 232 -1.85 -1.05 23.49
CA ASN A 232 -0.57 -0.35 23.41
C ASN A 232 0.55 -1.19 22.74
N THR A 233 0.19 -1.95 21.71
CA THR A 233 1.13 -2.76 20.92
C THR A 233 1.06 -2.51 19.42
N LEU A 234 0.34 -1.48 18.96
CA LEU A 234 0.39 -1.06 17.56
C LEU A 234 1.60 -0.16 17.34
N PHE A 235 2.57 -0.60 16.54
CA PHE A 235 3.77 0.19 16.23
C PHE A 235 3.96 0.37 14.74
N SER A 236 4.13 1.62 14.31
CA SER A 236 4.69 2.00 13.02
C SER A 236 6.22 2.07 13.10
N PHE A 237 6.88 2.26 11.94
CA PHE A 237 8.32 2.43 11.86
C PHE A 237 8.70 3.61 10.95
N GLY A 238 9.62 4.44 11.45
CA GLY A 238 10.25 5.53 10.72
C GLY A 238 11.73 5.61 11.13
N GLU A 239 12.16 6.63 11.88
CA GLU A 239 13.50 6.64 12.52
C GLU A 239 13.63 5.59 13.65
N GLY A 240 12.56 4.86 13.94
CA GLY A 240 12.41 3.84 14.98
C GLY A 240 10.94 3.50 15.17
N TYR A 241 10.63 2.58 16.09
CA TYR A 241 9.26 2.20 16.40
C TYR A 241 8.51 3.31 17.14
N SER A 242 7.32 3.66 16.65
CA SER A 242 6.40 4.64 17.23
C SER A 242 5.08 3.98 17.58
N LEU A 243 4.57 4.26 18.79
CA LEU A 243 3.26 3.74 19.22
C LEU A 243 2.14 4.52 18.52
N GLU A 244 1.21 3.79 17.95
CA GLU A 244 0.07 4.32 17.20
C GLU A 244 -1.26 3.88 17.82
N THR A 245 -2.35 4.51 17.39
CA THR A 245 -3.72 4.15 17.78
C THR A 245 -4.60 3.83 16.58
N ASN A 246 -4.23 4.31 15.40
CA ASN A 246 -5.00 4.15 14.18
C ASN A 246 -4.14 3.53 13.08
N LEU A 247 -4.77 2.71 12.24
CA LEU A 247 -4.16 2.23 11.02
C LEU A 247 -4.40 3.22 9.88
N VAL A 248 -3.45 3.26 8.94
CA VAL A 248 -3.52 4.05 7.71
C VAL A 248 -3.27 3.11 6.53
N GLU A 249 -4.06 3.24 5.49
CA GLU A 249 -3.90 2.49 4.24
C GLU A 249 -2.49 2.62 3.68
N GLY A 250 -1.94 1.53 3.14
CA GLY A 250 -0.60 1.47 2.61
C GLY A 250 0.52 1.40 3.65
N THR A 251 0.23 1.63 4.93
CA THR A 251 1.21 1.54 6.03
C THR A 251 1.12 0.20 6.73
N GLY A 252 2.26 -0.45 6.95
CA GLY A 252 2.37 -1.67 7.75
C GLY A 252 2.65 -1.35 9.22
N TYR A 253 2.23 -2.24 10.10
CA TYR A 253 2.38 -2.09 11.55
C TYR A 253 2.74 -3.40 12.21
N TRP A 254 3.43 -3.33 13.34
CA TRP A 254 3.47 -4.41 14.31
C TRP A 254 2.26 -4.33 15.23
N LEU A 255 1.63 -5.47 15.47
CA LEU A 255 0.52 -5.62 16.41
C LEU A 255 0.65 -6.96 17.14
N ARG A 256 0.36 -6.98 18.45
CA ARG A 256 0.51 -8.17 19.30
C ARG A 256 -0.85 -8.71 19.72
N PHE A 257 -0.98 -10.05 19.69
CA PHE A 257 -2.18 -10.78 20.09
C PHE A 257 -1.90 -11.78 21.21
N ASP A 258 -2.92 -12.09 22.01
CA ASP A 258 -2.88 -13.13 23.04
C ASP A 258 -3.59 -14.38 22.51
N GLY A 259 -2.92 -15.09 21.60
CA GLY A 259 -3.39 -16.31 20.98
C GLY A 259 -3.74 -16.18 19.49
N TYR A 260 -4.00 -17.33 18.87
CA TYR A 260 -4.47 -17.42 17.49
C TYR A 260 -5.94 -16.99 17.38
N GLY A 261 -6.25 -16.23 16.35
CA GLY A 261 -7.61 -15.77 16.13
C GLY A 261 -7.85 -15.24 14.72
N SER A 262 -9.00 -14.60 14.57
CA SER A 262 -9.36 -13.90 13.34
C SER A 262 -10.25 -12.72 13.64
N THR A 263 -10.15 -11.68 12.83
CA THR A 263 -11.07 -10.55 12.82
C THR A 263 -11.71 -10.41 11.46
N THR A 264 -12.92 -9.86 11.41
CA THR A 264 -13.60 -9.50 10.18
C THR A 264 -13.64 -7.99 10.07
N MET A 265 -13.11 -7.46 8.98
CA MET A 265 -13.22 -6.04 8.62
C MET A 265 -14.28 -5.87 7.54
N ILE A 266 -15.04 -4.80 7.62
CA ILE A 266 -16.05 -4.40 6.65
C ILE A 266 -15.72 -2.98 6.23
N GLY A 267 -15.69 -2.72 4.92
CA GLY A 267 -15.40 -1.39 4.36
C GLY A 267 -15.28 -1.40 2.85
N ASP A 268 -14.95 -0.25 2.30
CA ASP A 268 -14.79 -0.06 0.85
C ASP A 268 -13.51 -0.74 0.36
N ASP A 269 -13.58 -1.48 -0.73
CA ASP A 269 -12.38 -2.07 -1.34
C ASP A 269 -11.62 -1.05 -2.21
N PHE A 270 -10.33 -1.29 -2.34
CA PHE A 270 -9.46 -0.56 -3.26
C PHE A 270 -8.45 -1.51 -3.93
N GLU A 271 -8.31 -1.38 -5.24
CA GLU A 271 -7.45 -2.26 -6.04
C GLU A 271 -6.03 -1.71 -6.26
N GLU A 272 -5.83 -0.42 -5.99
CA GLU A 272 -4.57 0.27 -6.21
C GLU A 272 -4.27 1.27 -5.11
N ILE A 273 -2.99 1.34 -4.69
CA ILE A 273 -2.51 2.34 -3.75
C ILE A 273 -1.11 2.82 -4.12
N THR A 274 -0.88 4.13 -4.01
CA THR A 274 0.46 4.72 -4.18
C THR A 274 1.05 5.06 -2.81
N ILE A 275 2.23 4.50 -2.53
CA ILE A 275 2.94 4.63 -1.26
C ILE A 275 4.23 5.39 -1.49
N THR A 276 4.52 6.37 -0.64
CA THR A 276 5.84 7.03 -0.59
C THR A 276 6.75 6.26 0.36
N LEU A 277 7.94 5.91 -0.12
CA LEU A 277 8.99 5.25 0.65
C LEU A 277 10.09 6.24 1.00
N ASP A 278 10.60 6.13 2.21
CA ASP A 278 11.86 6.76 2.61
C ASP A 278 13.06 5.90 2.16
N GLU A 279 14.27 6.46 2.17
CA GLU A 279 15.50 5.68 1.97
C GLU A 279 15.63 4.62 3.08
N ASP A 280 16.07 3.41 2.72
CA ASP A 280 16.25 2.24 3.58
C ASP A 280 14.91 1.50 3.87
N TRP A 281 14.65 1.05 5.08
CA TRP A 281 13.54 0.16 5.40
C TRP A 281 12.23 0.89 5.70
N ASN A 282 11.14 0.41 5.08
CA ASN A 282 9.79 0.92 5.23
C ASN A 282 8.82 -0.22 5.59
N MET A 283 7.83 0.06 6.42
CA MET A 283 6.71 -0.84 6.67
C MET A 283 5.53 -0.44 5.79
N ILE A 284 5.06 -1.35 4.95
CA ILE A 284 3.97 -1.14 4.00
C ILE A 284 2.84 -2.15 4.21
N SER A 285 1.67 -1.86 3.67
CA SER A 285 0.58 -2.82 3.47
C SER A 285 0.06 -2.78 2.04
N GLY A 286 -0.70 -3.81 1.66
CA GLY A 286 -1.27 -3.94 0.32
C GLY A 286 -2.68 -3.37 0.20
N VAL A 287 -3.35 -3.81 -0.84
CA VAL A 287 -4.71 -3.47 -1.25
C VAL A 287 -5.70 -4.57 -0.84
N SER A 288 -6.98 -4.44 -1.21
CA SER A 288 -8.05 -5.35 -0.79
C SER A 288 -7.97 -6.76 -1.37
N ASN A 289 -7.22 -6.94 -2.45
CA ASN A 289 -6.99 -8.22 -3.11
C ASN A 289 -5.48 -8.53 -3.18
N PRO A 290 -5.08 -9.84 -3.23
CA PRO A 290 -3.68 -10.21 -3.32
C PRO A 290 -2.97 -9.58 -4.52
N ALA A 291 -1.77 -9.02 -4.31
CA ALA A 291 -0.95 -8.41 -5.35
C ALA A 291 0.41 -9.11 -5.46
N ASP A 292 0.80 -9.51 -6.68
CA ASP A 292 2.13 -10.10 -6.95
C ASP A 292 3.22 -9.03 -6.72
N VAL A 293 4.25 -9.34 -5.93
CA VAL A 293 5.36 -8.40 -5.67
C VAL A 293 6.09 -7.95 -6.94
N ASN A 294 6.06 -8.78 -8.00
CA ASN A 294 6.66 -8.44 -9.29
C ASN A 294 5.77 -7.52 -10.15
N SER A 295 4.51 -7.29 -9.74
CA SER A 295 3.59 -6.36 -10.40
C SER A 295 3.69 -4.94 -9.84
N ILE A 296 4.38 -4.72 -8.71
CA ILE A 296 4.56 -3.39 -8.11
C ILE A 296 5.17 -2.43 -9.14
N SER A 297 4.49 -1.33 -9.39
CA SER A 297 4.98 -0.27 -10.26
C SER A 297 6.07 0.52 -9.53
N ASP A 298 7.27 0.45 -10.03
CA ASP A 298 8.47 1.15 -9.53
C ASP A 298 9.15 1.83 -10.73
N PRO A 299 8.64 2.98 -11.16
CA PRO A 299 9.10 3.63 -12.38
C PRO A 299 10.53 4.18 -12.30
N TYR A 300 11.03 4.35 -11.07
CA TYR A 300 12.37 4.89 -10.83
C TYR A 300 13.39 3.84 -10.41
N GLY A 301 12.96 2.58 -10.20
CA GLY A 301 13.84 1.48 -9.79
C GLY A 301 14.40 1.68 -8.38
N ILE A 302 13.59 2.22 -7.46
CA ILE A 302 14.02 2.52 -6.10
C ILE A 302 13.97 1.31 -5.17
N ILE A 303 13.16 0.28 -5.47
CA ILE A 303 13.06 -0.91 -4.63
C ILE A 303 14.35 -1.73 -4.72
N VAL A 304 14.94 -2.05 -3.57
CA VAL A 304 16.03 -3.02 -3.48
C VAL A 304 15.46 -4.42 -3.76
N PRO A 305 15.94 -5.13 -4.79
CA PRO A 305 15.39 -6.44 -5.13
C PRO A 305 15.49 -7.45 -3.97
N ASN A 306 14.51 -8.35 -3.86
CA ASN A 306 14.50 -9.43 -2.86
C ASN A 306 14.47 -8.94 -1.39
N THR A 307 13.83 -7.80 -1.13
CA THR A 307 13.71 -7.20 0.21
C THR A 307 12.28 -6.98 0.68
N ILE A 308 11.30 -7.65 0.04
CA ILE A 308 9.93 -7.62 0.55
C ILE A 308 9.76 -8.81 1.50
N TYR A 309 9.58 -8.51 2.79
CA TYR A 309 9.47 -9.52 3.85
C TYR A 309 8.12 -9.42 4.56
N SER A 310 7.45 -10.57 4.70
CA SER A 310 6.40 -10.81 5.68
C SER A 310 7.00 -11.30 6.99
N PHE A 311 6.17 -11.39 8.03
CA PHE A 311 6.54 -11.98 9.31
C PHE A 311 5.54 -13.08 9.71
N GLY A 312 6.10 -14.22 10.12
CA GLY A 312 5.37 -15.34 10.69
C GLY A 312 6.18 -15.91 11.85
N GLU A 313 6.71 -17.12 11.72
CA GLU A 313 7.76 -17.63 12.62
C GLU A 313 9.13 -17.00 12.25
N GLY A 314 9.21 -15.64 12.20
CA GLY A 314 10.35 -14.84 11.75
C GLY A 314 10.16 -14.25 10.34
N TYR A 315 11.20 -13.58 9.80
CA TYR A 315 11.14 -12.90 8.49
C TYR A 315 11.18 -13.87 7.31
N ASN A 316 10.18 -13.79 6.43
CA ASN A 316 10.06 -14.60 5.23
C ASN A 316 9.93 -13.70 4.00
N LEU A 317 10.66 -14.02 2.92
CA LEU A 317 10.46 -13.34 1.64
C LEU A 317 9.05 -13.57 1.12
N ALA A 318 8.40 -12.49 0.69
CA ALA A 318 7.06 -12.54 0.13
C ALA A 318 7.11 -12.57 -1.39
N ASP A 319 6.29 -13.42 -2.00
CA ASP A 319 6.00 -13.43 -3.44
C ASP A 319 4.69 -12.68 -3.75
N VAL A 320 3.80 -12.58 -2.75
CA VAL A 320 2.49 -11.93 -2.82
C VAL A 320 2.32 -11.02 -1.60
N ILE A 321 1.72 -9.86 -1.82
CA ILE A 321 1.23 -8.97 -0.77
C ILE A 321 -0.23 -9.34 -0.54
N GLU A 322 -0.51 -10.00 0.59
CA GLU A 322 -1.85 -10.42 0.98
C GLU A 322 -2.60 -9.30 1.69
N PRO A 323 -3.93 -9.18 1.51
CA PRO A 323 -4.74 -8.19 2.22
C PRO A 323 -4.61 -8.30 3.74
N GLY A 324 -4.51 -7.17 4.41
CA GLY A 324 -4.47 -7.08 5.87
C GLY A 324 -3.16 -7.45 6.53
N LEU A 325 -2.16 -7.90 5.77
CA LEU A 325 -0.81 -8.14 6.28
C LEU A 325 0.09 -6.92 6.04
N GLY A 326 1.02 -6.72 6.99
CA GLY A 326 2.12 -5.77 6.85
C GLY A 326 3.37 -6.42 6.28
N TYR A 327 4.19 -5.63 5.62
CA TYR A 327 5.43 -6.06 4.99
C TYR A 327 6.54 -5.06 5.22
N TRP A 328 7.78 -5.53 5.28
CA TRP A 328 8.94 -4.70 5.10
C TRP A 328 9.32 -4.61 3.63
N ILE A 329 9.75 -3.43 3.20
CA ILE A 329 10.36 -3.18 1.89
C ILE A 329 11.56 -2.26 2.07
N ARG A 330 12.64 -2.51 1.34
CA ARG A 330 13.83 -1.65 1.34
C ARG A 330 13.90 -0.81 0.09
N SER A 331 14.19 0.48 0.24
CA SER A 331 14.38 1.41 -0.86
C SER A 331 15.81 1.94 -0.91
N TYR A 332 16.34 2.16 -2.13
CA TYR A 332 17.64 2.81 -2.33
C TYR A 332 17.61 4.31 -2.04
N THR A 333 16.46 4.93 -2.16
CA THR A 333 16.25 6.37 -2.01
C THR A 333 14.77 6.65 -1.79
N GLU A 334 14.45 7.84 -1.28
CA GLU A 334 13.07 8.34 -1.22
C GLU A 334 12.39 8.32 -2.59
N GLY A 335 11.11 7.95 -2.62
CA GLY A 335 10.29 7.95 -3.84
C GLY A 335 8.97 7.22 -3.67
N SER A 336 8.17 7.13 -4.73
CA SER A 336 6.85 6.51 -4.68
C SER A 336 6.78 5.24 -5.53
N ILE A 337 6.05 4.27 -5.03
CA ILE A 337 5.69 3.03 -5.72
C ILE A 337 4.17 2.90 -5.76
N THR A 338 3.64 2.10 -6.68
CA THR A 338 2.21 1.78 -6.72
C THR A 338 2.02 0.26 -6.65
N ILE A 339 1.18 -0.18 -5.73
CA ILE A 339 0.74 -1.58 -5.57
C ILE A 339 -0.64 -1.68 -6.18
N SER A 340 -0.86 -2.68 -7.04
CA SER A 340 -2.17 -2.94 -7.65
C SER A 340 -2.40 -4.44 -7.77
N SER A 341 -3.61 -4.89 -7.41
CA SER A 341 -4.04 -6.28 -7.55
C SER A 341 -4.31 -6.69 -9.00
N THR A 342 -4.61 -5.72 -9.87
CA THR A 342 -4.94 -5.94 -11.29
C THR A 342 -3.75 -5.83 -12.23
N ALA A 343 -2.59 -5.38 -11.74
CA ALA A 343 -1.41 -5.19 -12.56
C ALA A 343 -0.78 -6.53 -13.00
N ALA A 344 -0.43 -6.63 -14.27
CA ALA A 344 0.26 -7.80 -14.79
C ALA A 344 1.71 -7.85 -14.29
N SER A 345 2.16 -9.02 -13.80
CA SER A 345 3.56 -9.26 -13.44
C SER A 345 4.48 -9.03 -14.64
N GLY A 346 5.45 -8.13 -14.49
CA GLY A 346 6.29 -7.68 -15.62
C GLY A 346 7.79 -7.56 -15.31
N LYS A 347 8.22 -7.74 -14.06
CA LYS A 347 9.64 -7.60 -13.69
C LYS A 347 10.45 -8.87 -13.93
N SER A 348 11.72 -8.68 -14.27
CA SER A 348 12.69 -9.78 -14.37
C SER A 348 12.88 -10.40 -12.98
N LYS A 349 12.78 -11.73 -12.89
CA LYS A 349 12.97 -12.46 -11.65
C LYS A 349 14.39 -12.24 -11.11
N PHE A 350 14.50 -11.91 -9.82
CA PHE A 350 15.77 -11.79 -9.11
C PHE A 350 16.56 -13.11 -9.18
N VAL A 351 17.86 -13.03 -9.49
CA VAL A 351 18.74 -14.19 -9.54
C VAL A 351 19.31 -14.42 -8.14
N ASN A 352 18.78 -15.39 -7.43
CA ASN A 352 19.25 -15.74 -6.10
C ASN A 352 20.63 -16.41 -6.16
N ARG A 353 21.63 -15.83 -5.47
CA ARG A 353 23.01 -16.32 -5.36
C ARG A 353 23.18 -17.41 -4.29
N LEU A 354 22.13 -17.68 -3.51
CA LEU A 354 22.21 -18.57 -2.35
C LEU A 354 21.93 -20.04 -2.66
N THR A 355 21.68 -20.39 -3.93
CA THR A 355 21.26 -21.76 -4.33
C THR A 355 22.26 -22.85 -3.91
N ASP A 356 23.56 -22.54 -3.94
CA ASP A 356 24.63 -23.48 -3.58
C ASP A 356 25.38 -23.04 -2.30
N ALA A 357 24.82 -22.11 -1.54
CA ALA A 357 25.39 -21.64 -0.28
C ALA A 357 25.18 -22.69 0.84
N ASN A 358 26.10 -22.76 1.80
CA ASN A 358 25.82 -23.45 3.04
C ASN A 358 24.69 -22.74 3.78
N SER A 359 23.88 -23.50 4.51
CA SER A 359 22.77 -22.95 5.27
C SER A 359 22.73 -23.45 6.71
N ILE A 360 22.21 -22.60 7.60
CA ILE A 360 21.92 -22.94 8.98
C ILE A 360 20.59 -22.28 9.36
N SER A 361 19.71 -23.06 9.95
CA SER A 361 18.36 -22.62 10.30
C SER A 361 18.14 -22.77 11.80
N PHE A 362 17.57 -21.77 12.43
CA PHE A 362 17.25 -21.71 13.86
C PHE A 362 15.73 -21.60 14.00
N ASN A 363 15.06 -22.64 14.50
CA ASN A 363 13.60 -22.69 14.57
C ASN A 363 12.92 -22.27 13.26
N GLY A 364 13.49 -22.69 12.10
CA GLY A 364 12.95 -22.36 10.77
C GLY A 364 13.53 -21.09 10.11
N GLN A 365 14.17 -20.20 10.84
CA GLN A 365 14.84 -19.01 10.27
C GLN A 365 16.22 -19.34 9.73
N THR A 366 16.42 -19.19 8.42
CA THR A 366 17.62 -19.64 7.70
C THR A 366 18.58 -18.50 7.41
N LEU A 367 19.83 -18.71 7.78
CA LEU A 367 20.99 -17.91 7.38
C LEU A 367 21.88 -18.69 6.41
N TYR A 368 22.64 -17.97 5.61
CA TYR A 368 23.50 -18.54 4.58
C TYR A 368 24.96 -18.09 4.79
N PHE A 369 25.89 -18.92 4.32
CA PHE A 369 27.31 -18.63 4.49
C PHE A 369 28.19 -19.34 3.47
N GLY A 370 29.46 -18.91 3.39
CA GLY A 370 30.44 -19.50 2.50
C GLY A 370 30.30 -19.04 1.04
N VAL A 371 29.51 -18.01 0.75
CA VAL A 371 29.29 -17.48 -0.58
C VAL A 371 29.62 -16.00 -0.63
N GLU A 372 30.27 -15.55 -1.72
CA GLU A 372 30.58 -14.16 -1.95
C GLU A 372 29.43 -13.48 -2.72
N ILE A 373 28.88 -12.44 -2.13
CA ILE A 373 27.86 -11.59 -2.79
C ILE A 373 28.55 -10.34 -3.35
N PRO A 374 28.33 -10.00 -4.62
CA PRO A 374 28.83 -8.74 -5.19
C PRO A 374 28.34 -7.52 -4.39
N GLN A 375 29.19 -6.50 -4.26
CA GLN A 375 28.91 -5.32 -3.44
C GLN A 375 27.62 -4.60 -3.87
N GLU A 376 27.32 -4.60 -5.17
CA GLU A 376 26.11 -4.00 -5.75
C GLU A 376 24.83 -4.78 -5.41
N GLU A 377 24.93 -6.06 -5.06
CA GLU A 377 23.79 -6.93 -4.73
C GLU A 377 23.63 -7.16 -3.23
N ILE A 378 24.56 -6.69 -2.41
CA ILE A 378 24.61 -7.03 -0.97
C ILE A 378 23.33 -6.63 -0.23
N LEU A 379 22.73 -5.48 -0.58
CA LEU A 379 21.50 -4.99 0.06
C LEU A 379 20.31 -5.93 -0.16
N SER A 380 20.31 -6.72 -1.23
CA SER A 380 19.28 -7.73 -1.51
C SER A 380 19.30 -8.92 -0.53
N TYR A 381 20.29 -9.00 0.32
CA TYR A 381 20.47 -10.02 1.36
C TYR A 381 20.49 -9.44 2.78
N SER A 382 20.06 -8.20 2.93
CA SER A 382 19.85 -7.60 4.25
C SER A 382 18.53 -8.06 4.86
N LEU A 383 18.47 -8.03 6.18
CA LEU A 383 17.26 -8.30 6.95
C LEU A 383 16.65 -6.97 7.43
N PRO A 384 15.32 -6.91 7.58
CA PRO A 384 14.65 -5.74 8.16
C PRO A 384 15.15 -5.41 9.56
N PRO A 385 14.82 -4.22 10.10
CA PRO A 385 15.05 -3.91 11.52
C PRO A 385 14.56 -5.03 12.44
N LYS A 386 15.21 -5.20 13.59
CA LYS A 386 14.79 -6.23 14.57
C LYS A 386 13.32 -6.04 14.94
N PRO A 387 12.54 -7.12 14.98
CA PRO A 387 11.16 -7.04 15.42
C PRO A 387 11.08 -6.62 16.89
N PRO A 388 9.89 -6.26 17.41
CA PRO A 388 9.73 -5.97 18.83
C PRO A 388 10.18 -7.12 19.73
N ALA A 389 10.59 -6.80 20.95
CA ALA A 389 11.13 -7.79 21.89
C ALA A 389 10.15 -8.95 22.14
N GLY A 390 10.66 -10.18 22.06
CA GLY A 390 9.91 -11.42 22.23
C GLY A 390 9.59 -12.15 20.94
N ALA A 391 9.67 -11.51 19.78
CA ALA A 391 9.55 -12.17 18.50
C ALA A 391 10.82 -12.98 18.15
N LEU A 392 10.69 -14.06 17.39
CA LEU A 392 11.86 -14.80 16.89
C LEU A 392 12.59 -13.95 15.84
N ASP A 393 13.88 -13.76 16.06
CA ASP A 393 14.76 -13.10 15.11
C ASP A 393 16.16 -13.74 15.13
N VAL A 394 16.67 -14.03 13.96
CA VAL A 394 18.01 -14.64 13.76
C VAL A 394 18.69 -13.93 12.60
N ARG A 395 19.87 -13.38 12.86
CA ARG A 395 20.64 -12.63 11.89
C ARG A 395 22.12 -12.67 12.13
N TYR A 396 22.91 -12.42 11.11
CA TYR A 396 24.30 -12.05 11.32
C TYR A 396 24.40 -10.61 11.82
N GLU A 397 25.43 -10.33 12.62
CA GLU A 397 25.76 -8.98 13.08
C GLU A 397 25.81 -8.00 11.91
N GLY A 398 25.12 -6.86 12.03
CA GLY A 398 24.96 -5.87 10.96
C GLY A 398 23.76 -6.11 10.04
N ASP A 399 22.80 -6.90 10.48
CA ASP A 399 21.50 -7.15 9.82
C ASP A 399 21.61 -7.88 8.48
N TRP A 400 22.47 -8.90 8.41
CA TRP A 400 22.69 -9.70 7.20
C TRP A 400 22.10 -11.10 7.31
N LYS A 401 21.59 -11.58 6.18
CA LYS A 401 21.14 -12.96 5.97
C LYS A 401 22.26 -13.88 5.50
N VAL A 402 23.37 -13.32 5.02
CA VAL A 402 24.49 -14.07 4.44
C VAL A 402 25.82 -13.47 4.81
N VAL A 403 26.81 -14.36 5.05
CA VAL A 403 28.22 -14.00 5.22
C VAL A 403 29.11 -14.87 4.31
N LYS A 404 30.22 -14.30 3.87
CA LYS A 404 31.21 -15.05 3.07
C LYS A 404 32.06 -15.98 3.92
N ASP A 405 32.58 -15.43 5.00
CA ASP A 405 33.52 -16.07 5.93
C ASP A 405 32.88 -16.18 7.32
N ASP A 406 33.68 -16.10 8.38
CA ASP A 406 33.20 -16.12 9.76
C ASP A 406 32.14 -15.04 10.06
N GLY A 407 31.20 -15.34 10.94
CA GLY A 407 30.16 -14.39 11.33
C GLY A 407 29.61 -14.63 12.73
N ASN A 408 29.27 -13.56 13.42
CA ASN A 408 28.50 -13.64 14.65
C ASN A 408 27.01 -13.69 14.32
N ILE A 409 26.31 -14.64 14.92
CA ILE A 409 24.87 -14.83 14.79
C ILE A 409 24.22 -14.32 16.07
N GLU A 410 23.33 -13.37 15.93
CA GLU A 410 22.49 -12.87 17.01
C GLU A 410 21.15 -13.59 16.99
N ILE A 411 20.64 -13.97 18.16
CA ILE A 411 19.37 -14.68 18.30
C ILE A 411 18.53 -13.98 19.35
N MET A 412 17.31 -13.62 18.97
CA MET A 412 16.23 -13.27 19.87
C MET A 412 15.19 -14.40 19.79
N ASN A 413 15.00 -15.12 20.88
CA ASN A 413 14.09 -16.25 20.96
C ASN A 413 13.36 -16.18 22.31
N ASN A 414 12.03 -16.37 22.29
CA ASN A 414 11.19 -16.44 23.48
C ASN A 414 10.96 -17.87 23.97
N SER A 415 11.45 -18.87 23.23
CA SER A 415 11.36 -20.30 23.57
C SER A 415 12.62 -20.75 24.32
N ASN A 416 12.45 -21.64 25.31
CA ASN A 416 13.56 -22.32 25.95
C ASN A 416 14.16 -23.47 25.10
N GLU A 417 13.59 -23.72 23.93
CA GLU A 417 14.03 -24.73 22.99
C GLU A 417 14.51 -24.08 21.70
N LEU A 418 15.68 -24.49 21.21
CA LEU A 418 16.26 -24.02 19.97
C LEU A 418 16.67 -25.22 19.12
N LYS A 419 15.98 -25.43 18.01
CA LYS A 419 16.33 -26.42 17.01
C LYS A 419 17.19 -25.76 15.94
N ILE A 420 18.36 -26.33 15.67
CA ILE A 420 19.29 -25.85 14.64
C ILE A 420 19.43 -26.95 13.59
N ASP A 421 18.94 -26.68 12.38
CA ASP A 421 19.14 -27.56 11.22
C ASP A 421 20.20 -26.92 10.32
N TYR A 422 21.12 -27.70 9.73
CA TYR A 422 22.16 -27.18 8.85
C TYR A 422 22.43 -28.09 7.65
N GLU A 423 22.85 -27.45 6.54
CA GLU A 423 23.27 -28.11 5.31
C GLU A 423 24.58 -27.50 4.80
N ILE A 424 25.62 -28.31 4.71
CA ILE A 424 26.97 -27.90 4.35
C ILE A 424 27.33 -28.52 3.00
N HIS A 425 27.55 -27.68 2.00
CA HIS A 425 27.94 -28.07 0.66
C HIS A 425 29.45 -27.93 0.42
N GLN A 426 30.09 -27.00 1.12
CA GLN A 426 31.51 -26.66 0.93
C GLN A 426 32.17 -26.38 2.27
N ASP A 427 33.44 -26.83 2.40
CA ASP A 427 34.28 -26.62 3.57
C ASP A 427 33.71 -27.30 4.84
N ASN A 428 34.47 -27.29 5.90
CA ASN A 428 33.99 -27.65 7.24
C ASN A 428 33.81 -26.37 8.05
N TRP A 429 32.81 -26.36 8.91
CA TRP A 429 32.47 -25.21 9.73
C TRP A 429 32.27 -25.60 11.18
N VAL A 430 32.49 -24.67 12.08
CA VAL A 430 32.25 -24.83 13.51
C VAL A 430 31.31 -23.74 13.98
N LEU A 431 30.27 -24.14 14.70
CA LEU A 431 29.35 -23.24 15.38
C LEU A 431 29.70 -23.22 16.86
N ILE A 432 29.99 -22.04 17.41
CA ILE A 432 30.42 -21.87 18.79
C ILE A 432 29.33 -21.10 19.55
N ASN A 433 28.78 -21.71 20.58
CA ASN A 433 27.83 -21.03 21.47
C ASN A 433 28.57 -19.94 22.26
N GLN A 434 28.16 -18.68 22.08
CA GLN A 434 28.83 -17.53 22.70
C GLN A 434 28.69 -17.49 24.23
N LEU A 435 27.64 -18.09 24.79
CA LEU A 435 27.38 -18.12 26.22
C LEU A 435 28.18 -19.23 26.92
N THR A 436 28.18 -20.45 26.36
CA THR A 436 28.79 -21.64 26.99
C THR A 436 30.20 -21.92 26.50
N GLY A 437 30.54 -21.44 25.29
CA GLY A 437 31.79 -21.78 24.60
C GLY A 437 31.78 -23.20 24.01
N GLU A 438 30.64 -23.88 23.97
CA GLU A 438 30.51 -25.20 23.37
C GLU A 438 30.63 -25.11 21.87
N GLU A 439 31.34 -26.08 21.26
CA GLU A 439 31.67 -26.11 19.84
C GLU A 439 30.93 -27.27 19.16
N TYR A 440 30.27 -26.99 18.03
CA TYR A 440 29.55 -27.95 17.21
C TYR A 440 30.17 -27.98 15.81
N SER A 441 30.79 -29.10 15.43
CA SER A 441 31.32 -29.27 14.07
C SER A 441 30.17 -29.49 13.09
N LEU A 442 30.09 -28.64 12.06
CA LEU A 442 29.08 -28.69 11.01
C LEU A 442 29.66 -29.38 9.78
N THR A 443 29.18 -30.58 9.47
CA THR A 443 29.62 -31.38 8.30
C THR A 443 28.41 -32.00 7.61
N ASN A 444 28.34 -31.91 6.28
CA ASN A 444 27.21 -32.40 5.49
C ASN A 444 25.88 -31.75 5.91
N SER A 445 24.98 -32.50 6.52
CA SER A 445 23.72 -32.00 7.07
C SER A 445 23.47 -32.60 8.45
N GLY A 446 22.79 -31.89 9.30
CA GLY A 446 22.47 -32.35 10.64
C GLY A 446 21.51 -31.45 11.38
N THR A 447 21.17 -31.89 12.61
CA THR A 447 20.31 -31.18 13.54
C THR A 447 20.98 -31.14 14.91
N ILE A 448 20.88 -30.00 15.59
CA ILE A 448 21.33 -29.77 16.96
C ILE A 448 20.12 -29.26 17.74
N ASP A 449 19.74 -29.95 18.81
CA ASP A 449 18.66 -29.52 19.69
C ASP A 449 19.28 -28.97 20.99
N LEU A 450 18.94 -27.74 21.33
CA LEU A 450 19.42 -27.06 22.52
C LEU A 450 18.25 -26.68 23.44
N VAL A 451 18.49 -26.75 24.74
CA VAL A 451 17.54 -26.34 25.76
C VAL A 451 18.21 -25.32 26.68
N GLY A 452 17.55 -24.21 26.88
CA GLY A 452 18.02 -23.12 27.72
C GLY A 452 18.24 -21.81 26.94
N ASP A 453 18.67 -20.78 27.65
CA ASP A 453 18.90 -19.47 27.06
C ASP A 453 20.08 -19.50 26.08
N VAL A 454 19.81 -19.18 24.83
CA VAL A 454 20.82 -18.99 23.79
C VAL A 454 20.64 -17.61 23.19
N THR A 455 21.68 -16.80 23.26
CA THR A 455 21.65 -15.41 22.77
C THR A 455 22.45 -15.19 21.49
N GLY A 456 23.28 -16.16 21.09
CA GLY A 456 24.06 -16.05 19.87
C GLY A 456 25.12 -17.13 19.71
N PHE A 457 25.62 -17.21 18.48
CA PHE A 457 26.71 -18.09 18.09
C PHE A 457 27.78 -17.32 17.32
N THR A 458 28.98 -17.89 17.30
CA THR A 458 30.01 -17.53 16.32
C THR A 458 30.13 -18.70 15.34
N LEU A 459 29.93 -18.43 14.06
CA LEU A 459 30.17 -19.37 12.98
C LEU A 459 31.56 -19.15 12.43
N MET A 460 32.37 -20.21 12.34
CA MET A 460 33.76 -20.15 11.85
C MET A 460 34.01 -21.27 10.85
N LYS A 461 34.81 -20.96 9.81
CA LYS A 461 35.35 -21.99 8.94
C LYS A 461 36.42 -22.80 9.70
N GLU A 462 36.35 -24.14 9.65
CA GLU A 462 37.24 -25.01 10.41
C GLU A 462 38.74 -24.86 10.02
N ASP A 463 38.98 -24.54 8.74
CA ASP A 463 40.31 -24.25 8.21
C ASP A 463 40.70 -22.75 8.29
N ALA A 464 39.88 -21.91 8.90
CA ALA A 464 40.24 -20.51 9.12
C ALA A 464 41.45 -20.49 10.07
N ALA A 465 42.60 -20.21 9.50
CA ALA A 465 43.79 -20.01 10.29
C ALA A 465 43.50 -18.97 11.36
N LEU A 466 43.83 -19.29 12.62
CA LEU A 466 43.76 -18.32 13.71
C LEU A 466 44.36 -17.00 13.21
N PRO A 467 43.84 -15.86 13.61
CA PRO A 467 44.35 -14.58 13.14
C PRO A 467 45.87 -14.55 13.35
N SER A 468 46.62 -14.23 12.33
CA SER A 468 48.07 -14.24 12.38
C SER A 468 48.64 -13.02 13.14
N GLN A 469 47.77 -12.04 13.42
CA GLN A 469 48.15 -10.79 14.10
C GLN A 469 46.98 -10.20 14.87
N TYR A 470 47.29 -9.37 15.89
CA TYR A 470 46.26 -8.55 16.51
C TYR A 470 45.73 -7.52 15.51
N ALA A 471 44.43 -7.40 15.40
CA ALA A 471 43.75 -6.38 14.61
C ALA A 471 42.65 -5.71 15.44
N LEU A 472 42.36 -4.45 15.13
CA LEU A 472 41.29 -3.68 15.70
C LEU A 472 40.55 -3.03 14.55
N ALA A 473 39.31 -3.44 14.32
CA ALA A 473 38.47 -2.90 13.26
C ALA A 473 37.95 -1.50 13.61
N GLN A 474 37.43 -0.78 12.62
CA GLN A 474 36.68 0.43 12.85
C GLN A 474 35.33 0.03 13.46
N ASN A 475 34.93 0.71 14.55
CA ASN A 475 33.63 0.48 15.16
C ASN A 475 32.51 0.79 14.17
N TYR A 476 31.43 0.03 14.25
CA TYR A 476 30.24 0.22 13.41
C TYR A 476 28.97 0.13 14.27
N PRO A 477 28.03 1.09 14.05
CA PRO A 477 28.15 2.28 13.19
C PRO A 477 29.19 3.28 13.70
N ASN A 478 29.73 4.14 12.81
CA ASN A 478 30.59 5.27 13.16
C ASN A 478 30.40 6.42 12.14
N PRO A 479 29.72 7.54 12.48
CA PRO A 479 29.25 7.92 13.83
C PRO A 479 28.20 6.97 14.41
N PHE A 480 28.06 6.93 15.75
CA PHE A 480 27.13 6.05 16.45
C PHE A 480 26.25 6.81 17.46
N ASN A 481 25.07 6.23 17.80
CA ASN A 481 24.10 6.80 18.75
C ASN A 481 23.25 5.70 19.42
N PRO A 482 23.30 5.50 20.73
CA PRO A 482 24.46 5.68 21.58
C PRO A 482 25.35 4.43 21.61
N VAL A 483 24.99 3.34 20.88
CA VAL A 483 25.64 2.03 20.90
C VAL A 483 26.44 1.79 19.63
N THR A 484 27.57 1.14 19.73
CA THR A 484 28.39 0.71 18.59
C THR A 484 29.10 -0.60 18.90
N THR A 485 29.42 -1.37 17.87
CA THR A 485 30.17 -2.62 17.97
C THR A 485 31.63 -2.40 17.57
N ILE A 486 32.55 -2.97 18.33
CA ILE A 486 34.00 -2.96 18.08
C ILE A 486 34.44 -4.39 17.83
N SER A 487 34.94 -4.69 16.62
CA SER A 487 35.52 -5.99 16.28
C SER A 487 37.04 -5.96 16.40
N TYR A 488 37.61 -7.05 16.88
CA TYR A 488 39.07 -7.20 17.04
C TYR A 488 39.49 -8.67 16.91
N SER A 489 40.76 -8.89 16.61
CA SER A 489 41.34 -10.24 16.52
C SER A 489 42.50 -10.44 17.49
N VAL A 490 42.57 -11.67 18.02
CA VAL A 490 43.56 -12.11 19.00
C VAL A 490 44.29 -13.33 18.44
N PRO A 491 45.57 -13.26 18.04
CA PRO A 491 46.28 -14.38 17.45
C PRO A 491 46.70 -15.46 18.45
N PHE A 492 46.85 -15.11 19.72
CA PHE A 492 47.28 -16.02 20.79
C PHE A 492 46.46 -15.76 22.06
N SER A 493 45.95 -16.84 22.67
CA SER A 493 45.21 -16.71 23.95
C SER A 493 46.01 -16.00 25.01
N GLY A 494 45.41 -15.04 25.71
CA GLY A 494 46.04 -14.25 26.74
C GLY A 494 45.22 -13.04 27.20
N PRO A 495 45.77 -12.22 28.12
CA PRO A 495 45.06 -11.07 28.64
C PRO A 495 44.92 -9.96 27.59
N ILE A 496 43.69 -9.50 27.41
CA ILE A 496 43.31 -8.41 26.52
C ILE A 496 42.57 -7.33 27.31
N SER A 497 42.81 -6.08 26.94
CA SER A 497 42.08 -4.91 27.43
C SER A 497 41.65 -4.04 26.27
N LEU A 498 40.32 -3.76 26.17
CA LEU A 498 39.75 -2.82 25.25
C LEU A 498 39.12 -1.68 26.04
N LYS A 499 39.67 -0.48 25.92
CA LYS A 499 39.28 0.69 26.70
C LYS A 499 39.02 1.90 25.81
N VAL A 500 38.09 2.78 26.23
CA VAL A 500 37.74 4.02 25.54
C VAL A 500 38.32 5.21 26.28
N TYR A 501 38.85 6.17 25.54
CA TYR A 501 39.54 7.37 26.04
C TYR A 501 38.95 8.64 25.42
N GLY A 502 38.90 9.70 26.22
CA GLY A 502 38.58 11.04 25.74
C GLY A 502 39.72 11.69 24.96
N LEU A 503 39.48 12.90 24.44
CA LEU A 503 40.48 13.68 23.68
C LEU A 503 41.75 14.04 24.47
N LEU A 504 41.61 14.16 25.76
CA LEU A 504 42.75 14.48 26.67
C LEU A 504 43.50 13.22 27.14
N GLY A 505 43.06 12.04 26.70
CA GLY A 505 43.69 10.77 27.04
C GLY A 505 43.21 10.16 28.36
N GLU A 506 42.19 10.70 28.99
CA GLU A 506 41.53 10.12 30.17
C GLU A 506 40.74 8.87 29.77
N GLU A 507 40.80 7.81 30.55
CA GLU A 507 39.99 6.63 30.39
C GLU A 507 38.54 6.96 30.77
N VAL A 508 37.58 6.74 29.82
CA VAL A 508 36.15 7.02 30.04
C VAL A 508 35.34 5.74 30.18
N SER A 509 35.83 4.60 29.67
CA SER A 509 35.18 3.30 29.82
C SER A 509 36.14 2.15 29.59
N THR A 510 35.99 1.06 30.35
CA THR A 510 36.58 -0.26 30.04
C THR A 510 35.48 -1.10 29.38
N VAL A 511 35.68 -1.46 28.12
CA VAL A 511 34.72 -2.27 27.34
C VAL A 511 34.94 -3.74 27.58
N VAL A 512 36.21 -4.16 27.55
CA VAL A 512 36.64 -5.54 27.78
C VAL A 512 37.94 -5.56 28.60
N GLU A 513 38.06 -6.49 29.56
CA GLU A 513 39.29 -6.74 30.28
C GLU A 513 39.31 -8.18 30.81
N GLY A 514 40.32 -8.98 30.43
CA GLY A 514 40.49 -10.36 30.89
C GLY A 514 41.24 -11.27 29.92
N GLU A 515 41.22 -12.58 30.21
CA GLU A 515 41.82 -13.62 29.35
C GLU A 515 40.89 -13.89 28.17
N HIS A 516 41.45 -13.84 26.96
CA HIS A 516 40.77 -14.15 25.72
C HIS A 516 41.45 -15.31 25.02
N LYS A 517 40.64 -16.17 24.40
CA LYS A 517 41.14 -17.19 23.47
C LYS A 517 41.64 -16.54 22.17
N ALA A 518 42.52 -17.22 21.43
CA ALA A 518 42.83 -16.84 20.06
C ALA A 518 41.57 -16.92 19.19
N GLY A 519 41.36 -15.92 18.33
CA GLY A 519 40.16 -15.84 17.48
C GLY A 519 39.77 -14.40 17.15
N PHE A 520 38.60 -14.28 16.50
CA PHE A 520 37.94 -13.02 16.22
C PHE A 520 36.91 -12.74 17.30
N HIS A 521 36.84 -11.49 17.77
CA HIS A 521 36.00 -11.08 18.89
C HIS A 521 35.26 -9.79 18.56
N THR A 522 34.11 -9.61 19.19
CA THR A 522 33.31 -8.35 19.14
C THR A 522 32.97 -7.90 20.55
N ALA A 523 32.82 -6.59 20.73
CA ALA A 523 32.38 -6.01 21.99
C ALA A 523 31.45 -4.81 21.71
N GLN A 524 30.32 -4.77 22.37
CA GLN A 524 29.45 -3.60 22.33
C GLN A 524 29.93 -2.51 23.27
N PHE A 525 29.85 -1.27 22.79
CA PHE A 525 30.16 -0.08 23.59
C PHE A 525 28.93 0.85 23.61
N ASP A 526 28.41 1.11 24.80
CA ASP A 526 27.34 2.06 25.05
C ASP A 526 27.89 3.40 25.55
N GLY A 527 27.80 4.43 24.70
CA GLY A 527 28.19 5.80 24.99
C GLY A 527 27.08 6.67 25.56
N SER A 528 25.96 6.10 26.04
CA SER A 528 24.79 6.86 26.55
C SER A 528 25.13 7.85 27.66
N HIS A 529 26.16 7.59 28.46
CA HIS A 529 26.65 8.43 29.56
C HIS A 529 27.65 9.48 29.12
N LEU A 530 28.13 9.45 27.86
CA LEU A 530 29.14 10.38 27.35
C LEU A 530 28.47 11.50 26.52
N SER A 531 29.16 12.63 26.34
CA SER A 531 28.75 13.73 25.49
C SER A 531 29.06 13.43 24.02
N SER A 532 28.28 13.98 23.08
CA SER A 532 28.62 13.93 21.64
C SER A 532 30.05 14.45 21.42
N GLY A 533 30.85 13.73 20.65
CA GLY A 533 32.24 14.09 20.44
C GLY A 533 33.10 12.98 19.86
N VAL A 534 34.38 13.28 19.75
CA VAL A 534 35.42 12.35 19.29
C VAL A 534 36.05 11.66 20.47
N TYR A 535 36.14 10.33 20.41
CA TYR A 535 36.80 9.47 21.38
C TYR A 535 37.77 8.55 20.66
N PHE A 536 38.63 7.86 21.44
CA PHE A 536 39.55 6.85 20.94
C PHE A 536 39.32 5.56 21.71
N TYR A 537 39.36 4.42 21.04
CA TYR A 537 39.40 3.13 21.71
C TYR A 537 40.69 2.42 21.42
N LYS A 538 41.16 1.68 22.42
CA LYS A 538 42.47 1.10 22.44
C LYS A 538 42.40 -0.35 22.88
N LEU A 539 42.85 -1.23 21.99
CA LEU A 539 43.09 -2.64 22.27
C LEU A 539 44.52 -2.82 22.73
N SER A 540 44.72 -3.38 23.90
CA SER A 540 46.06 -3.67 24.45
C SER A 540 46.17 -5.15 24.79
N SER A 541 47.28 -5.76 24.37
CA SER A 541 47.73 -7.11 24.76
C SER A 541 49.07 -6.99 25.47
N ARG A 542 49.73 -8.12 25.79
CA ARG A 542 51.05 -8.11 26.37
C ARG A 542 52.08 -7.37 25.52
N ASP A 543 51.99 -7.52 24.19
CA ASP A 543 53.06 -7.13 23.27
C ASP A 543 52.62 -6.06 22.25
N GLN A 544 51.33 -5.79 22.12
CA GLN A 544 50.81 -4.85 21.13
C GLN A 544 49.73 -3.94 21.70
N THR A 545 49.63 -2.78 21.05
CA THR A 545 48.59 -1.79 21.31
C THR A 545 48.10 -1.21 19.99
N LEU A 546 46.82 -1.29 19.76
CA LEU A 546 46.13 -0.73 18.59
C LEU A 546 45.11 0.33 19.02
N THR A 547 45.02 1.41 18.28
CA THR A 547 44.11 2.52 18.61
C THR A 547 43.31 2.94 17.38
N LYS A 548 42.05 3.19 17.59
CA LYS A 548 41.14 3.72 16.57
C LYS A 548 40.30 4.87 17.15
N LYS A 549 39.68 5.63 16.25
CA LYS A 549 38.81 6.77 16.58
C LYS A 549 37.34 6.35 16.44
N LEU A 550 36.48 6.81 17.36
CA LEU A 550 35.03 6.70 17.27
C LEU A 550 34.38 8.09 17.44
N ILE A 551 33.21 8.26 16.86
CA ILE A 551 32.47 9.52 16.89
C ILE A 551 31.06 9.24 17.43
N LEU A 552 30.77 9.81 18.60
CA LEU A 552 29.45 9.75 19.21
C LEU A 552 28.64 10.98 18.76
N MET A 553 27.46 10.74 18.21
CA MET A 553 26.49 11.76 17.82
C MET A 553 25.16 11.44 18.52
N LYS A 554 24.75 12.31 19.43
CA LYS A 554 23.44 12.24 20.08
C LYS A 554 22.53 13.29 19.51
#